data_f6cb9fc48b13bd14678f05a3a3f9b03a
#
_entry.id   f6cb9fc48b13bd14678f05a3a3f9b03a
#
_cell.length_a   1.000
_cell.length_b   1.000
_cell.length_c   1.000
_cell.angle_alpha   90.00
_cell.angle_beta   90.00
_cell.angle_gamma   90.00
#
_symmetry.space_group_name_H-M   'P 1'
#
loop_
_entity.id
_entity.type
_entity.pdbx_description
1 polymer ?
#
loop_
_entity_poly.entity_id
_entity_poly.type
_entity_poly.pdbx_seq_one_letter_code
_entity_poly.pdbx_strand_id
1 'polypeptide(L)'
;MFKDLIQSQVIGTLKIYDRESGDVLVQKKNAIHPGNMAYVMASAMAGKPTSVNSSGNAPLINWMQFGSGGSTSTTTLSYRSPRVYPTYDQLAITASNSSLYVPKYEQLTTNTVYYPGEDMGAGEIVPNNTSKVKFNVDLTHADYATAVGESIPESDSTASSTQVEAFTFDEIGLMAGVTDSGALDKTKTLMLTHVTFHPVLLAANRTIVIDYTVTIQIS
;
A
#
# COMPACT_ATOMS: atom_id res chain seq x y z
N MET A 1 22.75 -27.97 -23.58
CA MET A 1 21.74 -26.90 -23.46
C MET A 1 21.86 -26.36 -22.04
N PHE A 2 22.59 -25.26 -21.84
CA PHE A 2 22.71 -24.61 -20.53
C PHE A 2 21.39 -23.90 -20.26
N LYS A 3 20.67 -24.31 -19.22
CA LYS A 3 19.54 -23.57 -18.69
C LYS A 3 20.10 -22.63 -17.63
N ASP A 4 20.40 -21.40 -18.01
CA ASP A 4 20.63 -20.32 -17.06
C ASP A 4 19.29 -19.97 -16.45
N LEU A 5 18.97 -20.57 -15.31
CA LEU A 5 17.77 -20.26 -14.53
C LEU A 5 18.09 -19.07 -13.64
N ILE A 6 17.74 -17.88 -14.08
CA ILE A 6 17.69 -16.71 -13.21
C ILE A 6 16.41 -16.80 -12.39
N GLN A 7 16.54 -16.89 -11.08
CA GLN A 7 15.40 -16.83 -10.17
C GLN A 7 15.24 -15.38 -9.65
N SER A 8 14.03 -14.88 -9.69
CA SER A 8 13.69 -13.60 -9.09
C SER A 8 12.79 -13.81 -7.88
N GLN A 9 13.11 -13.15 -6.79
CA GLN A 9 12.30 -13.11 -5.58
C GLN A 9 11.84 -11.69 -5.32
N VAL A 10 10.54 -11.53 -5.01
CA VAL A 10 9.97 -10.25 -4.60
C VAL A 10 9.50 -10.38 -3.16
N ILE A 11 10.00 -9.52 -2.29
CA ILE A 11 9.69 -9.50 -0.86
C ILE A 11 9.16 -8.12 -0.51
N GLY A 12 8.05 -8.07 0.20
CA GLY A 12 7.54 -6.82 0.73
C GLY A 12 7.62 -6.77 2.25
N THR A 13 7.92 -5.60 2.77
CA THR A 13 7.91 -5.30 4.20
C THR A 13 7.15 -4.01 4.46
N LEU A 14 6.32 -4.04 5.50
CA LEU A 14 5.55 -2.89 5.98
C LEU A 14 6.08 -2.49 7.35
N LYS A 15 6.31 -1.18 7.52
CA LYS A 15 6.56 -0.55 8.82
C LYS A 15 5.61 0.62 8.98
N ILE A 16 4.87 0.65 10.07
CA ILE A 16 3.99 1.75 10.46
C ILE A 16 4.50 2.29 11.79
N TYR A 17 4.70 3.58 11.88
CA TYR A 17 5.19 4.21 13.10
C TYR A 17 4.61 5.60 13.30
N ASP A 18 4.60 6.04 14.52
CA ASP A 18 4.24 7.40 14.88
C ASP A 18 5.40 8.35 14.55
N ARG A 19 5.10 9.47 13.88
CA ARG A 19 6.13 10.44 13.47
C ARG A 19 6.80 11.12 14.65
N GLU A 20 6.02 11.47 15.65
CA GLU A 20 6.51 12.29 16.76
C GLU A 20 7.29 11.48 17.79
N SER A 21 6.75 10.32 18.19
CA SER A 21 7.42 9.46 19.17
C SER A 21 8.45 8.52 18.55
N GLY A 22 8.32 8.20 17.25
CA GLY A 22 9.10 7.18 16.59
C GLY A 22 8.68 5.74 16.93
N ASP A 23 7.61 5.56 17.72
CA ASP A 23 7.13 4.26 18.14
C ASP A 23 6.65 3.44 16.96
N VAL A 24 7.16 2.22 16.83
CA VAL A 24 6.74 1.28 15.80
C VAL A 24 5.43 0.61 16.21
N LEU A 25 4.37 0.88 15.47
CA LEU A 25 3.03 0.35 15.71
C LEU A 25 2.83 -1.00 15.03
N VAL A 26 3.36 -1.14 13.82
CA VAL A 26 3.27 -2.36 13.01
C VAL A 26 4.58 -2.57 12.27
N GLN A 27 5.07 -3.81 12.29
CA GLN A 27 6.17 -4.25 11.41
C GLN A 27 5.89 -5.67 10.95
N LYS A 28 5.67 -5.83 9.65
CA LYS A 28 5.28 -7.12 9.07
C LYS A 28 5.88 -7.34 7.67
N LYS A 29 6.11 -8.61 7.33
CA LYS A 29 6.20 -9.03 5.94
C LYS A 29 4.80 -9.01 5.35
N ASN A 30 4.70 -8.62 4.09
CA ASN A 30 3.40 -8.60 3.40
C ASN A 30 3.18 -9.84 2.54
N ALA A 31 1.93 -10.04 2.20
CA ALA A 31 1.55 -10.94 1.14
C ALA A 31 1.51 -10.17 -0.20
N ILE A 32 2.20 -10.69 -1.20
CA ILE A 32 2.26 -10.14 -2.56
C ILE A 32 1.35 -10.96 -3.46
N HIS A 33 0.59 -10.27 -4.30
CA HIS A 33 -0.21 -10.89 -5.36
C HIS A 33 0.71 -11.27 -6.53
N PRO A 34 1.06 -12.54 -6.73
CA PRO A 34 2.13 -12.90 -7.65
C PRO A 34 1.81 -12.54 -9.10
N GLY A 35 0.57 -12.78 -9.55
CA GLY A 35 0.14 -12.47 -10.91
C GLY A 35 0.14 -10.98 -11.22
N ASN A 36 -0.42 -10.16 -10.32
CA ASN A 36 -0.46 -8.71 -10.50
C ASN A 36 0.95 -8.10 -10.46
N MET A 37 1.80 -8.57 -9.56
CA MET A 37 3.19 -8.10 -9.48
C MET A 37 3.97 -8.47 -10.75
N ALA A 38 3.87 -9.71 -11.22
CA ALA A 38 4.52 -10.15 -12.46
C ALA A 38 4.04 -9.32 -13.66
N TYR A 39 2.73 -9.04 -13.73
CA TYR A 39 2.14 -8.24 -14.80
C TYR A 39 2.65 -6.79 -14.80
N VAL A 40 2.70 -6.14 -13.64
CA VAL A 40 3.22 -4.77 -13.52
C VAL A 40 4.71 -4.72 -13.86
N MET A 41 5.52 -5.67 -13.37
CA MET A 41 6.95 -5.75 -13.70
C MET A 41 7.18 -5.95 -15.21
N ALA A 42 6.46 -6.88 -15.83
CA ALA A 42 6.58 -7.12 -17.26
C ALA A 42 6.16 -5.91 -18.09
N SER A 43 5.09 -5.23 -17.70
CA SER A 43 4.61 -4.00 -18.35
C SER A 43 5.61 -2.85 -18.22
N ALA A 44 6.21 -2.68 -17.05
CA ALA A 44 7.25 -1.69 -16.81
C ALA A 44 8.50 -1.96 -17.67
N MET A 45 8.94 -3.22 -17.74
CA MET A 45 10.08 -3.63 -18.57
C MET A 45 9.82 -3.42 -20.07
N ALA A 46 8.59 -3.66 -20.52
CA ALA A 46 8.20 -3.48 -21.91
C ALA A 46 7.93 -2.02 -22.28
N GLY A 47 7.80 -1.12 -21.32
CA GLY A 47 7.38 0.27 -21.54
C GLY A 47 5.99 0.38 -22.18
N LYS A 48 5.15 -0.66 -22.00
CA LYS A 48 3.84 -0.74 -22.64
C LYS A 48 2.71 -0.48 -21.64
N PRO A 49 1.68 0.25 -22.07
CA PRO A 49 0.46 0.38 -21.29
C PRO A 49 -0.19 -1.00 -21.16
N THR A 50 -0.80 -1.23 -20.01
CA THR A 50 -1.66 -2.40 -19.83
C THR A 50 -3.05 -2.12 -20.35
N SER A 51 -3.86 -3.16 -20.56
CA SER A 51 -5.30 -3.00 -20.83
C SER A 51 -6.04 -2.26 -19.71
N VAL A 52 -5.42 -2.16 -18.53
CA VAL A 52 -5.94 -1.44 -17.36
C VAL A 52 -5.64 0.05 -17.47
N ASN A 53 -4.64 0.46 -18.27
CA ASN A 53 -4.23 1.83 -18.42
C ASN A 53 -4.36 2.30 -19.88
N SER A 54 -5.49 2.90 -20.22
CA SER A 54 -5.75 3.44 -21.55
C SER A 54 -4.96 4.71 -21.89
N SER A 55 -4.25 5.31 -20.93
CA SER A 55 -3.48 6.55 -21.12
C SER A 55 -2.10 6.35 -21.71
N GLY A 56 -1.72 5.13 -22.07
CA GLY A 56 -0.47 4.84 -22.78
C GLY A 56 0.77 4.66 -21.87
N ASN A 57 0.63 4.81 -20.55
CA ASN A 57 1.71 4.63 -19.60
C ASN A 57 1.69 3.23 -18.98
N ALA A 58 2.86 2.70 -18.63
CA ALA A 58 2.93 1.48 -17.82
C ALA A 58 2.26 1.72 -16.45
N PRO A 59 1.58 0.71 -15.86
CA PRO A 59 1.00 0.87 -14.54
C PRO A 59 2.14 1.04 -13.52
N LEU A 60 2.12 2.16 -12.86
CA LEU A 60 3.07 2.45 -11.79
C LEU A 60 2.42 2.13 -10.44
N ILE A 61 3.22 1.64 -9.51
CA ILE A 61 2.82 1.52 -8.12
C ILE A 61 2.95 2.91 -7.51
N ASN A 62 1.86 3.57 -7.29
CA ASN A 62 1.85 4.96 -6.83
C ASN A 62 0.73 5.28 -5.84
N TRP A 63 -0.04 4.28 -5.41
CA TRP A 63 -1.10 4.44 -4.46
C TRP A 63 -1.00 3.45 -3.30
N MET A 64 -1.39 3.90 -2.14
CA MET A 64 -1.63 3.07 -0.96
C MET A 64 -3.08 3.22 -0.56
N GLN A 65 -3.77 2.09 -0.38
CA GLN A 65 -5.16 2.04 0.04
C GLN A 65 -5.25 1.51 1.47
N PHE A 66 -6.07 2.14 2.28
CA PHE A 66 -6.28 1.84 3.70
C PHE A 66 -7.70 1.34 3.92
N GLY A 67 -7.87 0.37 4.79
CA GLY A 67 -9.18 -0.21 5.09
C GLY A 67 -9.34 -0.65 6.53
N SER A 68 -10.57 -0.96 6.90
CA SER A 68 -10.97 -1.35 8.25
C SER A 68 -11.58 -2.76 8.32
N GLY A 69 -11.29 -3.60 7.35
CA GLY A 69 -11.83 -4.97 7.24
C GLY A 69 -10.82 -6.08 7.49
N GLY A 70 -9.58 -5.77 7.87
CA GLY A 70 -8.49 -6.72 8.07
C GLY A 70 -8.64 -7.58 9.32
N SER A 71 -9.44 -7.15 10.28
CA SER A 71 -9.72 -7.88 11.50
C SER A 71 -11.21 -8.02 11.79
N THR A 72 -11.54 -8.97 12.66
CA THR A 72 -12.88 -9.15 13.20
C THR A 72 -12.81 -9.29 14.70
N SER A 73 -13.70 -8.63 15.41
CA SER A 73 -13.79 -8.70 16.87
C SER A 73 -15.21 -9.14 17.24
N THR A 74 -15.36 -10.40 17.65
CA THR A 74 -16.61 -10.89 18.28
C THR A 74 -16.40 -11.06 19.78
N THR A 75 -15.50 -11.94 20.17
CA THR A 75 -15.05 -12.14 21.56
C THR A 75 -13.54 -12.06 21.67
N THR A 76 -12.85 -12.38 20.58
CA THR A 76 -11.38 -12.32 20.46
C THR A 76 -11.03 -11.68 19.13
N LEU A 77 -10.07 -10.77 19.11
CA LEU A 77 -9.58 -10.16 17.88
C LEU A 77 -8.92 -11.23 17.02
N SER A 78 -9.40 -11.39 15.80
CA SER A 78 -8.81 -12.29 14.80
C SER A 78 -8.53 -11.55 13.50
N TYR A 79 -7.46 -11.93 12.80
CA TYR A 79 -7.07 -11.31 11.54
C TYR A 79 -7.55 -12.14 10.36
N ARG A 80 -8.07 -11.46 9.35
CA ARG A 80 -8.41 -12.10 8.08
C ARG A 80 -7.15 -12.38 7.26
N SER A 81 -7.19 -13.42 6.45
CA SER A 81 -6.10 -13.73 5.52
C SER A 81 -5.99 -12.67 4.43
N PRO A 82 -4.77 -12.25 4.05
CA PRO A 82 -4.61 -11.33 2.92
C PRO A 82 -5.21 -11.85 1.63
N ARG A 83 -5.85 -10.98 0.85
CA ARG A 83 -6.49 -11.30 -0.45
C ARG A 83 -5.47 -11.25 -1.59
N VAL A 84 -4.47 -12.11 -1.58
CA VAL A 84 -3.40 -12.13 -2.58
C VAL A 84 -3.30 -13.43 -3.38
N TYR A 85 -4.18 -14.37 -3.12
CA TYR A 85 -4.23 -15.64 -3.84
C TYR A 85 -5.44 -15.67 -4.75
N PRO A 86 -5.30 -15.33 -6.03
CA PRO A 86 -6.32 -15.66 -7.00
C PRO A 86 -6.36 -17.16 -7.17
N THR A 87 -7.51 -17.72 -7.34
CA THR A 87 -7.61 -18.93 -8.13
C THR A 87 -7.03 -18.61 -9.51
N TYR A 88 -6.16 -19.43 -10.03
CA TYR A 88 -5.33 -19.23 -11.24
C TYR A 88 -6.08 -18.76 -12.50
N ASP A 89 -7.39 -18.79 -12.53
CA ASP A 89 -8.25 -18.46 -13.66
C ASP A 89 -8.70 -16.99 -13.72
N GLN A 90 -8.30 -16.17 -12.77
CA GLN A 90 -8.71 -14.78 -12.72
C GLN A 90 -7.49 -13.86 -12.83
N LEU A 91 -7.21 -13.44 -14.05
CA LEU A 91 -6.58 -12.13 -14.23
C LEU A 91 -7.39 -11.15 -13.36
N ALA A 92 -6.76 -10.61 -12.34
CA ALA A 92 -7.41 -9.88 -11.27
C ALA A 92 -7.98 -8.50 -11.70
N ILE A 93 -8.43 -8.40 -12.92
CA ILE A 93 -9.17 -7.27 -13.48
C ILE A 93 -10.61 -7.24 -12.94
N THR A 94 -11.10 -8.34 -12.36
CA THR A 94 -12.39 -8.34 -11.68
C THR A 94 -12.24 -7.82 -10.27
N ALA A 95 -12.89 -6.71 -9.99
CA ALA A 95 -12.83 -5.92 -8.76
C ALA A 95 -12.98 -6.69 -7.42
N SER A 96 -13.49 -7.92 -7.44
CA SER A 96 -13.75 -8.67 -6.22
C SER A 96 -12.53 -9.31 -5.56
N ASN A 97 -11.42 -9.54 -6.31
CA ASN A 97 -10.23 -10.22 -5.78
C ASN A 97 -9.00 -9.30 -5.64
N SER A 98 -9.12 -8.04 -6.02
CA SER A 98 -8.03 -7.06 -6.02
C SER A 98 -8.29 -5.83 -5.15
N SER A 99 -9.17 -5.94 -4.16
CA SER A 99 -9.46 -4.86 -3.23
C SER A 99 -9.30 -5.31 -1.78
N LEU A 100 -9.08 -4.35 -0.90
CA LEU A 100 -9.19 -4.54 0.55
C LEU A 100 -10.58 -5.10 0.92
N TYR A 101 -10.73 -5.64 2.13
CA TYR A 101 -12.02 -6.11 2.62
C TYR A 101 -13.03 -4.97 2.75
N VAL A 102 -12.60 -3.87 3.37
CA VAL A 102 -13.42 -2.66 3.56
C VAL A 102 -12.54 -1.44 3.30
N PRO A 103 -12.32 -1.07 2.01
CA PRO A 103 -11.53 0.11 1.69
C PRO A 103 -12.21 1.38 2.21
N LYS A 104 -11.43 2.29 2.80
CA LYS A 104 -11.90 3.53 3.42
C LYS A 104 -11.22 4.76 2.83
N TYR A 105 -9.92 4.70 2.62
CA TYR A 105 -9.12 5.84 2.22
C TYR A 105 -8.00 5.41 1.28
N GLU A 106 -7.54 6.31 0.44
CA GLU A 106 -6.44 6.10 -0.49
C GLU A 106 -5.59 7.35 -0.64
N GLN A 107 -4.29 7.17 -0.75
CA GLN A 107 -3.34 8.27 -0.88
C GLN A 107 -2.22 7.92 -1.85
N LEU A 108 -1.76 8.94 -2.61
CA LEU A 108 -0.55 8.84 -3.43
C LEU A 108 0.67 8.60 -2.54
N THR A 109 1.57 7.75 -3.03
CA THR A 109 2.83 7.46 -2.36
C THR A 109 3.95 8.33 -2.88
N THR A 110 4.89 8.69 -2.02
CA THR A 110 6.21 9.14 -2.43
C THR A 110 7.11 7.92 -2.58
N ASN A 111 7.78 7.81 -3.75
CA ASN A 111 8.52 6.61 -4.09
C ASN A 111 10.02 6.91 -4.20
N THR A 112 10.84 6.08 -3.58
CA THR A 112 12.30 6.13 -3.69
C THR A 112 12.82 4.77 -4.13
N VAL A 113 13.66 4.76 -5.16
CA VAL A 113 14.32 3.55 -5.66
C VAL A 113 15.75 3.54 -5.14
N TYR A 114 16.18 2.41 -4.59
CA TYR A 114 17.54 2.18 -4.11
C TYR A 114 18.18 1.07 -4.95
N TYR A 115 19.34 1.39 -5.52
CA TYR A 115 20.11 0.50 -6.36
C TYR A 115 21.15 -0.29 -5.56
N PRO A 116 21.72 -1.36 -6.11
CA PRO A 116 22.80 -2.10 -5.47
C PRO A 116 23.95 -1.18 -5.03
N GLY A 117 24.38 -1.31 -3.79
CA GLY A 117 25.44 -0.50 -3.19
C GLY A 117 24.99 0.82 -2.55
N GLU A 118 23.72 1.24 -2.73
CA GLU A 118 23.21 2.44 -2.07
C GLU A 118 22.90 2.22 -0.60
N ASP A 119 23.12 3.27 0.20
CA ASP A 119 22.73 3.32 1.62
C ASP A 119 21.29 3.82 1.74
N MET A 120 20.44 3.00 2.37
CA MET A 120 19.04 3.34 2.65
C MET A 120 18.87 4.17 3.93
N GLY A 121 19.97 4.51 4.58
CA GLY A 121 20.02 5.12 5.90
C GLY A 121 20.27 4.10 7.02
N ALA A 122 20.73 4.60 8.15
CA ALA A 122 21.13 3.79 9.32
C ALA A 122 22.18 2.68 9.03
N GLY A 123 22.97 2.82 7.96
CA GLY A 123 24.01 1.86 7.56
C GLY A 123 23.46 0.63 6.83
N GLU A 124 22.23 0.68 6.35
CA GLU A 124 21.65 -0.40 5.55
C GLU A 124 22.06 -0.25 4.07
N ILE A 125 23.04 -1.03 3.63
CA ILE A 125 23.48 -1.07 2.23
C ILE A 125 22.69 -2.11 1.44
N VAL A 126 22.20 -1.70 0.25
CA VAL A 126 21.47 -2.60 -0.66
C VAL A 126 22.43 -3.63 -1.26
N PRO A 127 22.19 -4.95 -1.12
CA PRO A 127 23.05 -6.00 -1.69
C PRO A 127 23.17 -5.90 -3.21
N ASN A 128 24.32 -6.37 -3.77
CA ASN A 128 24.65 -6.26 -5.19
C ASN A 128 23.67 -6.93 -6.16
N ASN A 129 22.90 -7.92 -5.71
CA ASN A 129 21.90 -8.62 -6.52
C ASN A 129 20.46 -8.18 -6.20
N THR A 130 20.31 -7.03 -5.55
CA THR A 130 19.06 -6.56 -5.00
C THR A 130 18.80 -5.12 -5.41
N SER A 131 17.54 -4.80 -5.68
CA SER A 131 17.05 -3.41 -5.74
C SER A 131 15.85 -3.28 -4.83
N LYS A 132 15.67 -2.12 -4.23
CA LYS A 132 14.54 -1.85 -3.32
C LYS A 132 13.78 -0.63 -3.77
N VAL A 133 12.46 -0.68 -3.64
CA VAL A 133 11.59 0.48 -3.83
C VAL A 133 10.88 0.73 -2.52
N LYS A 134 11.04 1.92 -1.97
CA LYS A 134 10.34 2.38 -0.78
C LYS A 134 9.18 3.27 -1.21
N PHE A 135 8.00 2.92 -0.77
CA PHE A 135 6.77 3.69 -0.91
C PHE A 135 6.45 4.29 0.46
N ASN A 136 6.33 5.59 0.53
CA ASN A 136 6.08 6.30 1.77
C ASN A 136 4.75 7.05 1.69
N VAL A 137 4.01 7.03 2.79
CA VAL A 137 2.83 7.86 3.04
C VAL A 137 2.92 8.45 4.43
N ASP A 138 2.71 9.76 4.52
CA ASP A 138 2.44 10.45 5.76
C ASP A 138 0.92 10.58 5.88
N LEU A 139 0.33 9.82 6.77
CA LEU A 139 -1.11 9.80 6.97
C LEU A 139 -1.47 10.72 8.12
N THR A 140 -2.20 11.79 7.81
CA THR A 140 -2.74 12.73 8.80
C THR A 140 -4.26 12.62 8.88
N HIS A 141 -4.81 12.95 10.03
CA HIS A 141 -6.25 13.00 10.20
C HIS A 141 -6.90 14.05 9.27
N ALA A 142 -6.20 15.15 9.01
CA ALA A 142 -6.67 16.21 8.11
C ALA A 142 -6.84 15.72 6.68
N ASP A 143 -5.91 14.90 6.16
CA ASP A 143 -6.00 14.34 4.82
C ASP A 143 -7.19 13.39 4.71
N TYR A 144 -7.39 12.53 5.70
CA TYR A 144 -8.54 11.63 5.76
C TYR A 144 -9.86 12.40 5.83
N ALA A 145 -9.99 13.37 6.74
CA ALA A 145 -11.21 14.17 6.91
C ALA A 145 -11.57 14.93 5.62
N THR A 146 -10.58 15.51 4.94
CA THR A 146 -10.77 16.18 3.65
C THR A 146 -11.27 15.22 2.57
N ALA A 147 -10.70 14.02 2.50
CA ALA A 147 -11.06 13.03 1.49
C ALA A 147 -12.49 12.46 1.68
N VAL A 148 -12.96 12.35 2.91
CA VAL A 148 -14.33 11.89 3.20
C VAL A 148 -15.36 13.02 3.23
N GLY A 149 -14.94 14.26 3.01
CA GLY A 149 -15.81 15.43 2.98
C GLY A 149 -16.26 15.89 4.37
N GLU A 150 -15.53 15.54 5.40
CA GLU A 150 -15.79 15.99 6.76
C GLU A 150 -15.07 17.32 7.03
N SER A 151 -15.76 18.28 7.66
CA SER A 151 -15.13 19.52 8.09
C SER A 151 -14.29 19.25 9.34
N ILE A 152 -13.01 19.65 9.29
CA ILE A 152 -12.15 19.67 10.48
C ILE A 152 -12.65 20.83 11.35
N PRO A 153 -13.05 20.58 12.60
CA PRO A 153 -13.36 21.70 13.49
C PRO A 153 -12.09 22.52 13.74
N GLU A 154 -12.13 23.80 13.34
CA GLU A 154 -11.09 24.73 13.76
C GLU A 154 -11.04 24.75 15.30
N SER A 155 -9.85 24.65 15.84
CA SER A 155 -9.63 24.65 17.28
C SER A 155 -10.14 25.96 17.87
N ASP A 156 -11.11 25.86 18.72
CA ASP A 156 -11.67 26.91 19.58
C ASP A 156 -13.00 27.51 19.12
N SER A 157 -14.05 26.79 19.35
CA SER A 157 -15.31 27.37 19.81
C SER A 157 -16.28 26.30 20.30
N THR A 158 -16.98 26.63 21.35
CA THR A 158 -18.08 25.94 22.02
C THR A 158 -19.27 25.57 21.14
N ALA A 159 -19.07 25.10 19.95
CA ALA A 159 -20.11 24.66 19.03
C ALA A 159 -20.10 23.15 18.87
N SER A 160 -21.24 22.55 19.12
CA SER A 160 -21.70 21.22 18.82
C SER A 160 -20.77 20.45 17.85
N SER A 161 -19.88 19.64 18.40
CA SER A 161 -18.94 18.82 17.66
C SER A 161 -19.70 17.71 16.94
N THR A 162 -19.82 17.78 15.66
CA THR A 162 -19.72 16.59 14.85
C THR A 162 -18.27 16.10 15.02
N GLN A 163 -18.05 15.21 15.96
CA GLN A 163 -16.75 14.58 16.16
C GLN A 163 -16.42 13.90 14.84
N VAL A 164 -15.37 14.38 14.18
CA VAL A 164 -14.75 13.66 13.08
C VAL A 164 -14.39 12.29 13.64
N GLU A 165 -15.06 11.25 13.15
CA GLU A 165 -14.85 9.90 13.66
C GLU A 165 -13.38 9.55 13.48
N ALA A 166 -12.74 9.13 14.56
CA ALA A 166 -11.35 8.71 14.53
C ALA A 166 -11.19 7.58 13.50
N PHE A 167 -10.35 7.78 12.51
CA PHE A 167 -10.10 6.78 11.48
C PHE A 167 -9.26 5.64 12.07
N THR A 168 -9.81 4.46 12.08
CA THR A 168 -9.10 3.23 12.47
C THR A 168 -8.94 2.34 11.24
N PHE A 169 -7.71 1.89 10.99
CA PHE A 169 -7.41 1.00 9.88
C PHE A 169 -6.61 -0.22 10.36
N ASP A 170 -6.86 -1.36 9.75
CA ASP A 170 -6.27 -2.66 10.09
C ASP A 170 -5.87 -3.47 8.86
N GLU A 171 -5.96 -2.84 7.69
CA GLU A 171 -5.50 -3.39 6.42
C GLU A 171 -4.95 -2.31 5.49
N ILE A 172 -3.92 -2.67 4.73
CA ILE A 172 -3.28 -1.82 3.73
C ILE A 172 -2.97 -2.63 2.48
N GLY A 173 -3.12 -1.99 1.31
CA GLY A 173 -2.68 -2.52 0.02
C GLY A 173 -1.90 -1.49 -0.79
N LEU A 174 -0.83 -1.94 -1.46
CA LEU A 174 -0.23 -1.17 -2.55
C LEU A 174 -1.01 -1.41 -3.83
N MET A 175 -1.31 -0.33 -4.53
CA MET A 175 -2.09 -0.34 -5.76
C MET A 175 -1.25 0.19 -6.92
N ALA A 176 -1.29 -0.52 -8.04
CA ALA A 176 -0.87 0.02 -9.33
C ALA A 176 -2.11 0.51 -10.07
N GLY A 177 -2.09 1.74 -10.55
CA GLY A 177 -3.29 2.29 -11.17
C GLY A 177 -3.10 3.61 -11.86
N VAL A 178 -4.20 4.13 -12.33
CA VAL A 178 -4.35 5.40 -13.04
C VAL A 178 -5.16 6.33 -12.17
N THR A 179 -4.87 7.61 -12.25
CA THR A 179 -5.72 8.65 -11.66
C THR A 179 -6.81 9.06 -12.62
N ASP A 180 -8.02 9.15 -12.12
CA ASP A 180 -9.11 9.88 -12.78
C ASP A 180 -9.51 11.07 -11.89
N SER A 181 -9.45 12.27 -12.47
CA SER A 181 -9.82 13.52 -11.77
C SER A 181 -9.14 13.71 -10.39
N GLY A 182 -7.90 13.21 -10.25
CA GLY A 182 -7.11 13.34 -9.03
C GLY A 182 -7.31 12.21 -7.99
N ALA A 183 -8.23 11.28 -8.24
CA ALA A 183 -8.46 10.09 -7.43
C ALA A 183 -8.03 8.82 -8.15
N LEU A 184 -7.82 7.75 -7.39
CA LEU A 184 -7.52 6.43 -7.95
C LEU A 184 -8.72 5.87 -8.71
N ASP A 185 -8.58 5.60 -10.01
CA ASP A 185 -9.62 4.92 -10.79
C ASP A 185 -9.71 3.45 -10.36
N LYS A 186 -10.68 3.15 -9.50
CA LYS A 186 -10.88 1.81 -8.93
C LYS A 186 -11.25 0.74 -9.95
N THR A 187 -11.67 1.15 -11.14
CA THR A 187 -12.00 0.22 -12.24
C THR A 187 -10.77 -0.21 -13.04
N LYS A 188 -9.66 0.52 -12.88
CA LYS A 188 -8.41 0.33 -13.62
C LYS A 188 -7.21 0.13 -12.71
N THR A 189 -7.41 -0.33 -11.48
CA THR A 189 -6.36 -0.57 -10.50
C THR A 189 -6.11 -2.03 -10.27
N LEU A 190 -4.87 -2.36 -9.93
CA LEU A 190 -4.44 -3.69 -9.52
C LEU A 190 -3.89 -3.61 -8.09
N MET A 191 -4.45 -4.38 -7.17
CA MET A 191 -3.86 -4.56 -5.86
C MET A 191 -2.65 -5.51 -5.97
N LEU A 192 -1.49 -5.04 -5.55
CA LEU A 192 -0.24 -5.78 -5.62
C LEU A 192 0.09 -6.48 -4.32
N THR A 193 -0.35 -5.90 -3.23
CA THR A 193 -0.04 -6.41 -1.89
C THR A 193 -1.22 -6.22 -0.97
N HIS A 194 -1.34 -7.09 0.03
CA HIS A 194 -2.32 -6.93 1.09
C HIS A 194 -1.71 -7.33 2.42
N VAL A 195 -1.82 -6.46 3.41
CA VAL A 195 -1.39 -6.73 4.79
C VAL A 195 -2.55 -6.45 5.72
N THR A 196 -2.81 -7.39 6.62
CA THR A 196 -3.76 -7.23 7.72
C THR A 196 -2.99 -7.17 9.05
N PHE A 197 -3.39 -6.31 9.97
CA PHE A 197 -2.68 -6.09 11.22
C PHE A 197 -3.61 -5.66 12.36
N HIS A 198 -3.05 -5.44 13.54
CA HIS A 198 -3.81 -4.91 14.67
C HIS A 198 -4.31 -3.49 14.35
N PRO A 199 -5.58 -3.16 14.62
CA PRO A 199 -6.14 -1.86 14.31
C PRO A 199 -5.28 -0.70 14.81
N VAL A 200 -4.96 0.23 13.93
CA VAL A 200 -4.21 1.45 14.22
C VAL A 200 -5.17 2.63 14.18
N LEU A 201 -5.21 3.38 15.26
CA LEU A 201 -6.02 4.58 15.38
C LEU A 201 -5.25 5.81 14.87
N LEU A 202 -5.82 6.52 13.91
CA LEU A 202 -5.38 7.83 13.48
C LEU A 202 -6.15 8.90 14.26
N ALA A 203 -5.52 9.45 15.28
CA ALA A 203 -6.09 10.53 16.07
C ALA A 203 -5.84 11.90 15.42
N ALA A 204 -6.64 12.91 15.77
CA ALA A 204 -6.60 14.25 15.17
C ALA A 204 -5.24 14.96 15.25
N ASN A 205 -4.48 14.69 16.30
CA ASN A 205 -3.16 15.31 16.57
C ASN A 205 -1.98 14.38 16.26
N ARG A 206 -2.18 13.37 15.41
CA ARG A 206 -1.18 12.33 15.17
C ARG A 206 -0.88 12.21 13.68
N THR A 207 0.40 12.11 13.34
CA THR A 207 0.84 11.73 11.99
C THR A 207 1.40 10.31 12.04
N ILE A 208 0.81 9.43 11.26
CA ILE A 208 1.27 8.06 11.10
C ILE A 208 2.10 7.97 9.82
N VAL A 209 3.33 7.51 9.93
CA VAL A 209 4.20 7.27 8.77
C VAL A 209 4.12 5.81 8.39
N ILE A 210 3.89 5.57 7.12
CA ILE A 210 3.85 4.23 6.53
C ILE A 210 5.01 4.10 5.55
N ASP A 211 5.95 3.23 5.86
CA ASP A 211 7.05 2.81 5.00
C ASP A 211 6.76 1.42 4.46
N TYR A 212 6.58 1.32 3.17
CA TYR A 212 6.36 0.06 2.49
C TYR A 212 7.52 -0.21 1.53
N THR A 213 8.31 -1.24 1.80
CA THR A 213 9.47 -1.57 0.97
C THR A 213 9.22 -2.84 0.16
N VAL A 214 9.36 -2.73 -1.14
CA VAL A 214 9.40 -3.88 -2.06
C VAL A 214 10.86 -4.13 -2.43
N THR A 215 11.34 -5.33 -2.12
CA THR A 215 12.69 -5.80 -2.44
C THR A 215 12.60 -6.77 -3.61
N ILE A 216 13.37 -6.51 -4.67
CA ILE A 216 13.51 -7.38 -5.83
C ILE A 216 14.92 -7.93 -5.79
N GLN A 217 15.04 -9.25 -5.67
CA GLN A 217 16.31 -9.96 -5.62
C GLN A 217 16.42 -10.92 -6.80
N ILE A 218 17.58 -10.97 -7.41
CA ILE A 218 17.89 -11.88 -8.51
C ILE A 218 19.03 -12.80 -8.09
N SER A 219 18.86 -14.10 -8.28
CA SER A 219 19.82 -15.15 -7.93
C SER A 219 20.01 -16.17 -9.04
#